data_e5fc12e31e0542fab89f12dd41919fa3
#
_entry.id   e5fc12e31e0542fab89f12dd41919fa3
#
_cell.length_a   1.000
_cell.length_b   1.000
_cell.length_c   1.000
_cell.angle_alpha   90.00
_cell.angle_beta   90.00
_cell.angle_gamma   90.00
#
_symmetry.space_group_name_H-M   'P 1'
#
loop_
_entity.id
_entity.type
_entity.pdbx_description
1 polymer ?
#
loop_
_entity_poly.entity_id
_entity_poly.type
_entity_poly.pdbx_seq_one_letter_code
_entity_poly.pdbx_strand_id
1 'polypeptide(L)'
;MKKEIFFVNSFTDQVFSGNPAGVVFYEDELAEDLMQKIAAENNLSETAFINLNSNVIRFFTPTIEVDLCGHATLASAFIFFKFIDNKSKQVKFQSKRGILTAKESNGKIVMD
;
A
#
# COMPACT_ATOMS: atom_id res chain seq x y z
N MET A 1 -12.20 -2.03 15.71
CA MET A 1 -11.23 -2.14 14.62
C MET A 1 -10.99 -0.77 13.99
N LYS A 2 -9.76 -0.44 13.80
CA LYS A 2 -9.39 0.86 13.26
C LYS A 2 -8.88 0.71 11.84
N LYS A 3 -9.41 1.50 10.92
CA LYS A 3 -9.01 1.50 9.53
C LYS A 3 -8.71 2.93 9.10
N GLU A 4 -7.61 3.09 8.37
CA GLU A 4 -7.25 4.37 7.81
C GLU A 4 -7.03 4.20 6.32
N ILE A 5 -7.64 5.05 5.53
CA ILE A 5 -7.57 4.97 4.09
C ILE A 5 -6.89 6.21 3.55
N PHE A 6 -5.84 5.98 2.76
CA PHE A 6 -5.11 7.05 2.11
C PHE A 6 -5.20 6.85 0.61
N PHE A 7 -5.54 7.91 -0.11
CA PHE A 7 -5.60 7.86 -1.57
C PHE A 7 -4.44 8.63 -2.14
N VAL A 8 -3.67 7.94 -2.96
CA VAL A 8 -2.47 8.50 -3.56
C VAL A 8 -2.74 8.59 -5.05
N ASN A 9 -3.19 9.77 -5.50
CA ASN A 9 -3.55 10.00 -6.88
C ASN A 9 -2.59 10.97 -7.52
N SER A 10 -2.32 10.74 -8.78
CA SER A 10 -1.76 11.78 -9.62
C SER A 10 -0.57 12.50 -9.01
N PHE A 11 0.37 11.76 -8.49
CA PHE A 11 1.59 12.39 -8.08
C PHE A 11 2.20 13.07 -9.28
N THR A 12 2.63 14.28 -9.08
CA THR A 12 3.41 14.95 -10.09
C THR A 12 4.73 14.25 -10.28
N ASP A 13 5.09 13.44 -9.29
CA ASP A 13 6.24 12.60 -9.34
C ASP A 13 6.09 11.57 -10.46
N GLN A 14 7.14 11.39 -11.22
CA GLN A 14 7.14 10.48 -12.35
C GLN A 14 6.90 9.04 -11.94
N VAL A 15 7.19 8.71 -10.70
CA VAL A 15 7.04 7.35 -10.20
C VAL A 15 5.62 6.83 -10.34
N PHE A 16 4.66 7.67 -10.07
CA PHE A 16 3.27 7.25 -10.10
C PHE A 16 2.62 7.49 -11.45
N SER A 17 3.10 8.46 -12.21
CA SER A 17 2.74 8.65 -13.61
C SER A 17 1.26 8.57 -13.89
N GLY A 18 0.42 9.06 -13.00
CA GLY A 18 -1.01 9.04 -13.20
C GLY A 18 -1.69 7.72 -12.91
N ASN A 19 -0.98 6.73 -12.35
CA ASN A 19 -1.60 5.49 -11.91
C ASN A 19 -2.05 5.64 -10.45
N PRO A 20 -3.33 5.88 -10.21
CA PRO A 20 -3.80 6.07 -8.84
C PRO A 20 -3.78 4.77 -8.07
N ALA A 21 -3.45 4.87 -6.81
CA ALA A 21 -3.47 3.72 -5.92
C ALA A 21 -4.12 4.14 -4.61
N GLY A 22 -4.91 3.24 -4.04
CA GLY A 22 -5.45 3.41 -2.71
C GLY A 22 -4.62 2.63 -1.72
N VAL A 23 -4.48 3.15 -0.51
CA VAL A 23 -3.72 2.46 0.54
C VAL A 23 -4.58 2.45 1.78
N VAL A 24 -4.80 1.25 2.32
CA VAL A 24 -5.59 1.05 3.53
C VAL A 24 -4.69 0.41 4.58
N PHE A 25 -4.55 1.09 5.71
CA PHE A 25 -3.86 0.51 6.86
C PHE A 25 -4.90 0.09 7.88
N TYR A 26 -4.71 -1.08 8.47
CA TYR A 26 -5.64 -1.57 9.48
C TYR A 26 -4.86 -2.38 10.51
N GLU A 27 -5.47 -2.62 11.66
CA GLU A 27 -4.80 -3.34 12.74
C GLU A 27 -5.39 -4.72 12.89
N ASP A 28 -6.44 -5.02 13.28
CA ASP A 28 -6.94 -6.35 13.58
C ASP A 28 -7.08 -7.22 12.34
N GLU A 29 -8.27 -7.70 12.05
CA GLU A 29 -8.53 -8.50 10.88
C GLU A 29 -9.44 -7.76 9.94
N LEU A 30 -9.22 -7.97 8.66
CA LEU A 30 -10.07 -7.41 7.63
C LEU A 30 -10.34 -8.53 6.64
N ALA A 31 -11.60 -8.90 6.49
CA ALA A 31 -11.97 -10.03 5.66
C ALA A 31 -11.63 -9.77 4.19
N GLU A 32 -11.27 -10.83 3.50
CA GLU A 32 -10.87 -10.72 2.10
C GLU A 32 -11.98 -10.17 1.22
N ASP A 33 -13.21 -10.62 1.42
CA ASP A 33 -14.32 -10.13 0.60
C ASP A 33 -14.62 -8.65 0.88
N LEU A 34 -14.34 -8.17 2.08
CA LEU A 34 -14.46 -6.75 2.37
C LEU A 34 -13.35 -5.97 1.69
N MET A 35 -12.15 -6.49 1.66
CA MET A 35 -11.05 -5.86 0.91
C MET A 35 -11.42 -5.70 -0.55
N GLN A 36 -11.95 -6.76 -1.16
CA GLN A 36 -12.35 -6.72 -2.56
C GLN A 36 -13.48 -5.72 -2.78
N LYS A 37 -14.40 -5.62 -1.85
CA LYS A 37 -15.51 -4.68 -1.96
C LYS A 37 -15.01 -3.24 -1.87
N ILE A 38 -14.09 -2.98 -0.95
CA ILE A 38 -13.50 -1.65 -0.81
C ILE A 38 -12.75 -1.28 -2.09
N ALA A 39 -11.97 -2.22 -2.63
CA ALA A 39 -11.22 -1.97 -3.85
C ALA A 39 -12.16 -1.68 -5.03
N ALA A 40 -13.27 -2.40 -5.10
CA ALA A 40 -14.24 -2.18 -6.16
C ALA A 40 -14.90 -0.81 -6.03
N GLU A 41 -15.21 -0.40 -4.82
CA GLU A 41 -15.86 0.89 -4.59
C GLU A 41 -14.90 2.05 -4.84
N ASN A 42 -13.62 1.88 -4.48
CA ASN A 42 -12.61 2.90 -4.77
C ASN A 42 -12.40 3.09 -6.26
N ASN A 43 -12.52 2.01 -7.00
CA ASN A 43 -12.36 2.00 -8.46
C ASN A 43 -11.03 2.61 -8.91
N LEU A 44 -9.99 2.37 -8.14
CA LEU A 44 -8.62 2.75 -8.50
C LEU A 44 -7.94 1.55 -9.13
N SER A 45 -6.86 1.79 -9.88
CA SER A 45 -6.13 0.70 -10.54
C SER A 45 -5.79 -0.40 -9.56
N GLU A 46 -5.24 -0.04 -8.42
CA GLU A 46 -4.94 -0.99 -7.35
C GLU A 46 -5.24 -0.35 -6.01
N THR A 47 -5.59 -1.20 -5.04
CA THR A 47 -5.69 -0.81 -3.64
C THR A 47 -4.86 -1.78 -2.82
N ALA A 48 -3.95 -1.25 -2.01
CA ALA A 48 -3.12 -2.05 -1.14
C ALA A 48 -3.72 -2.05 0.26
N PHE A 49 -3.70 -3.21 0.90
CA PHE A 49 -4.19 -3.36 2.26
C PHE A 49 -3.03 -3.84 3.12
N ILE A 50 -2.67 -3.08 4.14
CA ILE A 50 -1.53 -3.37 4.99
C ILE A 50 -1.98 -3.56 6.43
N ASN A 51 -1.71 -4.72 6.98
CA ASN A 51 -1.95 -4.99 8.39
C ASN A 51 -0.77 -4.46 9.19
N LEU A 52 -1.02 -3.48 10.06
CA LEU A 52 0.06 -2.83 10.82
C LEU A 52 0.66 -3.76 11.87
N ASN A 53 -0.05 -4.79 12.30
CA ASN A 53 0.47 -5.70 13.31
C ASN A 53 1.43 -6.73 12.71
N SER A 54 1.18 -7.17 11.48
CA SER A 54 1.96 -8.22 10.84
C SER A 54 2.78 -7.71 9.65
N ASN A 55 2.48 -6.52 9.15
CA ASN A 55 3.04 -5.96 7.93
C ASN A 55 2.74 -6.78 6.68
N VAL A 56 1.69 -7.60 6.73
CA VAL A 56 1.21 -8.28 5.54
C VAL A 56 0.58 -7.25 4.61
N ILE A 57 0.94 -7.30 3.34
CA ILE A 57 0.39 -6.42 2.33
C ILE A 57 -0.30 -7.25 1.26
N ARG A 58 -1.49 -6.83 0.89
CA ARG A 58 -2.28 -7.48 -0.16
C ARG A 58 -2.73 -6.44 -1.15
N PHE A 59 -2.81 -6.82 -2.42
CA PHE A 59 -3.11 -5.90 -3.51
C PHE A 59 -4.38 -6.35 -4.23
N PHE A 60 -5.30 -5.43 -4.43
CA PHE A 60 -6.56 -5.73 -5.12
C PHE A 60 -6.79 -4.73 -6.24
N THR A 61 -7.16 -5.23 -7.40
CA THR A 61 -7.78 -4.39 -8.43
C THR A 61 -9.26 -4.28 -8.11
N PRO A 62 -10.03 -3.51 -8.88
CA PRO A 62 -11.48 -3.45 -8.61
C PRO A 62 -12.20 -4.80 -8.71
N THR A 63 -11.61 -5.79 -9.35
CA THR A 63 -12.28 -7.07 -9.58
C THR A 63 -11.57 -8.28 -8.99
N ILE A 64 -10.25 -8.25 -8.82
CA ILE A 64 -9.51 -9.42 -8.32
C ILE A 64 -8.34 -9.00 -7.46
N GLU A 65 -7.88 -9.95 -6.64
CA GLU A 65 -6.62 -9.79 -5.92
C GLU A 65 -5.47 -10.18 -6.84
N VAL A 66 -4.36 -9.44 -6.76
CA VAL A 66 -3.13 -9.78 -7.47
C VAL A 66 -2.00 -9.96 -6.47
N ASP A 67 -0.97 -10.71 -6.87
CA ASP A 67 0.09 -11.08 -5.92
C ASP A 67 1.06 -9.95 -5.64
N LEU A 68 1.25 -9.05 -6.59
CA LEU A 68 2.26 -8.00 -6.46
C LEU A 68 1.87 -6.81 -7.32
N CYS A 69 2.11 -5.63 -6.79
CA CYS A 69 1.95 -4.41 -7.56
C CYS A 69 3.02 -3.42 -7.10
N GLY A 70 3.98 -3.14 -7.98
CA GLY A 70 5.13 -2.31 -7.62
C GLY A 70 4.75 -0.90 -7.24
N HIS A 71 3.90 -0.24 -8.03
CA HIS A 71 3.58 1.15 -7.71
C HIS A 71 2.66 1.27 -6.48
N ALA A 72 1.83 0.27 -6.21
CA ALA A 72 1.03 0.29 -4.99
C ALA A 72 1.90 0.05 -3.77
N THR A 73 2.94 -0.77 -3.90
CA THR A 73 3.91 -0.96 -2.82
C THR A 73 4.64 0.34 -2.53
N LEU A 74 5.05 1.03 -3.57
CA LEU A 74 5.76 2.30 -3.42
C LEU A 74 4.85 3.35 -2.77
N ALA A 75 3.59 3.41 -3.19
CA ALA A 75 2.62 4.32 -2.59
C ALA A 75 2.42 3.99 -1.12
N SER A 76 2.33 2.69 -0.79
CA SER A 76 2.16 2.24 0.59
C SER A 76 3.35 2.65 1.45
N ALA A 77 4.56 2.51 0.92
CA ALA A 77 5.77 2.90 1.66
C ALA A 77 5.80 4.41 1.88
N PHE A 78 5.44 5.17 0.85
CA PHE A 78 5.41 6.63 0.96
C PHE A 78 4.46 7.07 2.08
N ILE A 79 3.25 6.51 2.10
CA ILE A 79 2.26 6.84 3.12
C ILE A 79 2.74 6.36 4.49
N PHE A 80 3.35 5.18 4.54
CA PHE A 80 3.84 4.63 5.79
C PHE A 80 4.86 5.58 6.43
N PHE A 81 5.87 6.00 5.67
CA PHE A 81 6.90 6.88 6.22
C PHE A 81 6.37 8.26 6.57
N LYS A 82 5.37 8.72 5.86
CA LYS A 82 4.86 10.07 6.06
C LYS A 82 3.86 10.15 7.22
N PHE A 83 2.99 9.16 7.35
CA PHE A 83 1.85 9.26 8.26
C PHE A 83 1.86 8.21 9.37
N ILE A 84 2.46 7.06 9.16
CA ILE A 84 2.41 5.96 10.14
C ILE A 84 3.63 5.99 11.04
N ASP A 85 4.82 6.06 10.46
CA ASP A 85 6.07 6.04 11.22
C ASP A 85 7.10 6.88 10.51
N ASN A 86 7.14 8.16 10.83
CA ASN A 86 8.04 9.09 10.16
C ASN A 86 9.47 9.03 10.72
N LYS A 87 9.71 8.20 11.71
CA LYS A 87 11.06 8.02 12.25
C LYS A 87 11.78 6.85 11.62
N SER A 88 11.04 5.88 11.10
CA SER A 88 11.65 4.73 10.44
C SER A 88 12.19 5.13 9.09
N LYS A 89 13.27 4.48 8.70
CA LYS A 89 13.86 4.68 7.37
C LYS A 89 13.74 3.42 6.52
N GLN A 90 13.10 2.39 7.04
CA GLN A 90 12.92 1.15 6.33
C GLN A 90 11.63 0.50 6.79
N VAL A 91 10.93 -0.13 5.85
CA VAL A 91 9.76 -0.94 6.16
C VAL A 91 9.82 -2.20 5.32
N LYS A 92 9.38 -3.31 5.89
CA LYS A 92 9.32 -4.60 5.20
C LYS A 92 7.87 -5.06 5.21
N PHE A 93 7.33 -5.26 4.02
CA PHE A 93 5.98 -5.78 3.85
C PHE A 93 6.06 -7.24 3.43
N GLN A 94 5.17 -8.07 3.96
CA GLN A 94 5.12 -9.48 3.59
C GLN A 94 4.02 -9.67 2.56
N SER A 95 4.41 -9.93 1.33
CA SER A 95 3.47 -10.16 0.23
C SER A 95 3.40 -11.64 -0.10
N LYS A 96 2.51 -12.00 -1.01
CA LYS A 96 2.43 -13.37 -1.50
C LYS A 96 3.66 -13.75 -2.32
N ARG A 97 4.42 -12.77 -2.77
CA ARG A 97 5.64 -13.00 -3.55
C ARG A 97 6.90 -12.83 -2.70
N GLY A 98 6.76 -12.75 -1.38
CA GLY A 98 7.88 -12.64 -0.47
C GLY A 98 7.93 -11.28 0.20
N ILE A 99 9.08 -10.99 0.81
CA ILE A 99 9.24 -9.75 1.56
C ILE A 99 9.63 -8.63 0.60
N LEU A 100 8.91 -7.53 0.71
CA LEU A 100 9.18 -6.32 -0.08
C LEU A 100 9.76 -5.29 0.88
N THR A 101 10.97 -4.83 0.61
CA THR A 101 11.65 -3.87 1.48
C THR A 101 11.65 -2.50 0.81
N ALA A 102 11.27 -1.47 1.56
CA ALA A 102 11.33 -0.10 1.10
C ALA A 102 12.19 0.70 2.07
N LYS A 103 13.05 1.53 1.53
CA LYS A 103 13.92 2.39 2.33
C LYS A 103 13.74 3.83 1.92
N GLU A 104 13.74 4.72 2.89
CA GLU A 104 13.68 6.15 2.62
C GLU A 104 15.07 6.73 2.80
N SER A 105 15.55 7.45 1.79
CA SER A 105 16.87 8.06 1.81
C SER A 105 16.81 9.37 1.06
N ASN A 106 17.14 10.46 1.75
CA ASN A 106 17.19 11.80 1.16
C ASN A 106 15.89 12.18 0.46
N GLY A 107 14.76 11.83 1.09
CA GLY A 107 13.46 12.17 0.54
C GLY A 107 12.99 11.26 -0.58
N LYS A 108 13.75 10.22 -0.88
CA LYS A 108 13.40 9.25 -1.92
C LYS A 108 13.14 7.88 -1.30
N ILE A 109 12.28 7.12 -1.96
CA ILE A 109 11.98 5.76 -1.54
C ILE A 109 12.61 4.81 -2.53
N VAL A 110 13.42 3.89 -2.00
CA VAL A 110 14.11 2.89 -2.80
C VAL A 110 13.54 1.52 -2.46
N MET A 111 13.14 0.77 -3.47
CA MET A 111 12.60 -0.57 -3.30
C MET A 111 13.65 -1.61 -3.65
N ASP A 112 13.65 -2.69 -2.88
CA ASP A 112 14.48 -3.85 -3.21
C ASP A 112 13.68 -4.89 -3.95
#